data_fe6c01ebd65a9f766916d78289f9a6da
#
_entry.id   fe6c01ebd65a9f766916d78289f9a6da
#
_cell.length_a   1.000
_cell.length_b   1.000
_cell.length_c   1.000
_cell.angle_alpha   90.00
_cell.angle_beta   90.00
_cell.angle_gamma   90.00
#
_symmetry.space_group_name_H-M   'P 1'
#
loop_
_entity.id
_entity.type
_entity.pdbx_description
1 polymer ?
#
loop_
_entity_poly.entity_id
_entity_poly.type
_entity_poly.pdbx_seq_one_letter_code
_entity_poly.pdbx_strand_id
1 'polypeptide(L)'
;MAKILMTGTSGAFGTLAAQAALKAGHQLAAAMREPDGRNAPAAAALRALGATVVEIDVIDDHSVARGTEAAIAALGGLDVLVNIAGVGTHGLSEGYSSAQLMRVFDLNVVGVHRMMRAVLPTLRAQQTGLVINISSLLGRLSLPFYGPYSATKFALETLSDTYRAEVSQFGVDVVLVEPGGFKTSWIDALVRPEDTERLSGYGQFADVPAQTLTQVEAMLDTRPEQDPAKVAEAVLMLIDTPAGARPQRTVVDFIGMAEPVSMMNDLATQATAGVYQAFGSDELLTLKLR
;
A
#
# COMPACT_ATOMS: atom_id res chain seq x y z
N MET A 1 8.32 20.88 -4.05
CA MET A 1 7.40 20.32 -5.07
C MET A 1 7.99 19.02 -5.55
N ALA A 2 7.35 17.89 -5.28
CA ALA A 2 7.83 16.55 -5.65
C ALA A 2 7.12 16.03 -6.91
N LYS A 3 7.80 15.15 -7.66
CA LYS A 3 7.31 14.41 -8.83
C LYS A 3 6.90 13.03 -8.38
N ILE A 4 5.59 12.75 -8.37
CA ILE A 4 4.99 11.57 -7.72
C ILE A 4 4.38 10.64 -8.77
N LEU A 5 4.73 9.36 -8.73
CA LEU A 5 3.98 8.28 -9.39
C LEU A 5 3.16 7.54 -8.31
N MET A 6 1.85 7.46 -8.50
CA MET A 6 0.94 6.84 -7.52
C MET A 6 0.07 5.80 -8.19
N THR A 7 0.10 4.55 -7.69
CA THR A 7 -0.76 3.46 -8.18
C THR A 7 -2.10 3.42 -7.44
N GLY A 8 -3.11 2.80 -8.04
CA GLY A 8 -4.42 2.61 -7.39
C GLY A 8 -5.24 3.89 -7.22
N THR A 9 -5.00 4.90 -8.04
CA THR A 9 -5.62 6.24 -7.92
C THR A 9 -7.11 6.28 -8.26
N SER A 10 -7.70 5.20 -8.76
CA SER A 10 -9.16 5.04 -8.92
C SER A 10 -9.87 4.50 -7.67
N GLY A 11 -9.13 4.03 -6.67
CA GLY A 11 -9.67 3.57 -5.38
C GLY A 11 -9.78 4.71 -4.36
N ALA A 12 -10.48 4.46 -3.23
CA ALA A 12 -10.78 5.49 -2.24
C ALA A 12 -9.52 6.19 -1.69
N PHE A 13 -8.57 5.43 -1.13
CA PHE A 13 -7.32 6.01 -0.61
C PHE A 13 -6.50 6.69 -1.71
N GLY A 14 -6.42 6.05 -2.89
CA GLY A 14 -5.66 6.61 -4.01
C GLY A 14 -6.24 7.92 -4.53
N THR A 15 -7.54 8.03 -4.62
CA THR A 15 -8.22 9.28 -5.04
C THR A 15 -7.95 10.40 -4.02
N LEU A 16 -8.13 10.12 -2.72
CA LEU A 16 -7.91 11.10 -1.66
C LEU A 16 -6.43 11.55 -1.58
N ALA A 17 -5.48 10.59 -1.66
CA ALA A 17 -4.06 10.91 -1.66
C ALA A 17 -3.64 11.70 -2.91
N ALA A 18 -4.18 11.35 -4.08
CA ALA A 18 -3.93 12.07 -5.33
C ALA A 18 -4.41 13.53 -5.24
N GLN A 19 -5.64 13.73 -4.74
CA GLN A 19 -6.20 15.08 -4.53
C GLN A 19 -5.38 15.90 -3.52
N ALA A 20 -4.97 15.29 -2.41
CA ALA A 20 -4.16 15.95 -1.40
C ALA A 20 -2.79 16.37 -1.97
N ALA A 21 -2.11 15.50 -2.71
CA ALA A 21 -0.82 15.80 -3.34
C ALA A 21 -0.93 16.95 -4.37
N LEU A 22 -1.95 16.92 -5.24
CA LEU A 22 -2.20 17.98 -6.22
C LEU A 22 -2.51 19.32 -5.55
N LYS A 23 -3.36 19.31 -4.50
CA LYS A 23 -3.70 20.51 -3.73
C LYS A 23 -2.48 21.13 -3.03
N ALA A 24 -1.52 20.30 -2.60
CA ALA A 24 -0.26 20.73 -2.01
C ALA A 24 0.75 21.23 -3.05
N GLY A 25 0.41 21.21 -4.35
CA GLY A 25 1.26 21.71 -5.43
C GLY A 25 2.30 20.73 -5.94
N HIS A 26 2.20 19.43 -5.62
CA HIS A 26 3.06 18.41 -6.21
C HIS A 26 2.64 18.07 -7.64
N GLN A 27 3.57 17.55 -8.45
CA GLN A 27 3.29 16.98 -9.77
C GLN A 27 2.94 15.50 -9.62
N LEU A 28 1.84 15.06 -10.25
CA LEU A 28 1.32 13.69 -10.08
C LEU A 28 1.12 12.99 -11.41
N ALA A 29 1.72 11.82 -11.56
CA ALA A 29 1.31 10.78 -12.49
C ALA A 29 0.39 9.80 -11.76
N ALA A 30 -0.90 9.89 -12.03
CA ALA A 30 -1.94 9.05 -11.44
C ALA A 30 -2.09 7.77 -12.26
N ALA A 31 -1.66 6.63 -11.70
CA ALA A 31 -1.70 5.36 -12.39
C ALA A 31 -2.94 4.55 -12.00
N MET A 32 -3.64 4.06 -13.01
CA MET A 32 -4.81 3.19 -12.89
C MET A 32 -4.93 2.28 -14.10
N ARG A 33 -5.69 1.20 -13.96
CA ARG A 33 -6.06 0.33 -15.08
C ARG A 33 -7.17 0.97 -15.91
N GLU A 34 -7.19 0.73 -17.21
CA GLU A 34 -8.29 1.12 -18.11
C GLU A 34 -8.77 2.59 -17.88
N PRO A 35 -7.87 3.59 -17.99
CA PRO A 35 -8.22 5.00 -17.72
C PRO A 35 -9.22 5.59 -18.71
N ASP A 36 -9.35 4.99 -19.88
CA ASP A 36 -10.31 5.38 -20.91
C ASP A 36 -11.50 4.39 -21.00
N GLY A 37 -11.52 3.36 -20.14
CA GLY A 37 -12.58 2.37 -19.97
C GLY A 37 -13.34 2.54 -18.67
N ARG A 38 -13.36 1.48 -17.83
CA ARG A 38 -14.12 1.46 -16.57
C ARG A 38 -13.72 2.54 -15.57
N ASN A 39 -12.47 3.02 -15.61
CA ASN A 39 -11.99 4.06 -14.71
C ASN A 39 -11.98 5.46 -15.36
N ALA A 40 -12.61 5.65 -16.52
CA ALA A 40 -12.68 6.94 -17.22
C ALA A 40 -13.22 8.08 -16.35
N PRO A 41 -14.25 7.92 -15.51
CA PRO A 41 -14.72 9.00 -14.63
C PRO A 41 -13.65 9.45 -13.62
N ALA A 42 -12.91 8.50 -12.99
CA ALA A 42 -11.84 8.82 -12.05
C ALA A 42 -10.65 9.49 -12.78
N ALA A 43 -10.31 8.98 -13.97
CA ALA A 43 -9.26 9.57 -14.81
C ALA A 43 -9.59 11.01 -15.20
N ALA A 44 -10.82 11.28 -15.65
CA ALA A 44 -11.27 12.63 -16.01
C ALA A 44 -11.21 13.59 -14.81
N ALA A 45 -11.66 13.14 -13.65
CA ALA A 45 -11.62 13.95 -12.42
C ALA A 45 -10.18 14.33 -12.03
N LEU A 46 -9.24 13.38 -12.09
CA LEU A 46 -7.83 13.65 -11.76
C LEU A 46 -7.14 14.51 -12.82
N ARG A 47 -7.43 14.32 -14.12
CA ARG A 47 -6.97 15.20 -15.20
C ARG A 47 -7.44 16.64 -15.01
N ALA A 48 -8.69 16.83 -14.58
CA ALA A 48 -9.24 18.17 -14.31
C ALA A 48 -8.53 18.88 -13.14
N LEU A 49 -7.94 18.13 -12.23
CA LEU A 49 -7.12 18.65 -11.13
C LEU A 49 -5.64 18.83 -11.51
N GLY A 50 -5.25 18.55 -12.76
CA GLY A 50 -3.89 18.72 -13.27
C GLY A 50 -3.00 17.49 -13.18
N ALA A 51 -3.52 16.31 -12.87
CA ALA A 51 -2.74 15.08 -12.90
C ALA A 51 -2.46 14.62 -14.33
N THR A 52 -1.27 14.10 -14.57
CA THR A 52 -1.02 13.19 -15.71
C THR A 52 -1.60 11.82 -15.38
N VAL A 53 -2.52 11.30 -16.20
CA VAL A 53 -3.06 9.95 -15.98
C VAL A 53 -2.32 8.97 -16.90
N VAL A 54 -1.80 7.91 -16.32
CA VAL A 54 -1.10 6.82 -17.02
C VAL A 54 -1.77 5.48 -16.78
N GLU A 55 -1.75 4.62 -17.80
CA GLU A 55 -2.26 3.26 -17.64
C GLU A 55 -1.17 2.35 -17.06
N ILE A 56 -1.45 1.78 -15.88
CA ILE A 56 -0.62 0.73 -15.26
C ILE A 56 -1.54 -0.35 -14.68
N ASP A 57 -1.37 -1.58 -15.15
CA ASP A 57 -1.79 -2.78 -14.44
C ASP A 57 -0.59 -3.38 -13.72
N VAL A 58 -0.59 -3.37 -12.39
CA VAL A 58 0.54 -3.82 -11.58
C VAL A 58 0.80 -5.33 -11.65
N ILE A 59 -0.14 -6.11 -12.22
CA ILE A 59 0.05 -7.56 -12.45
C ILE A 59 0.66 -7.88 -13.82
N ASP A 60 0.91 -6.88 -14.66
CA ASP A 60 1.51 -7.02 -15.98
C ASP A 60 2.85 -6.27 -16.06
N ASP A 61 3.95 -7.01 -16.22
CA ASP A 61 5.31 -6.45 -16.31
C ASP A 61 5.46 -5.44 -17.45
N HIS A 62 4.83 -5.70 -18.61
CA HIS A 62 4.90 -4.79 -19.76
C HIS A 62 4.09 -3.51 -19.51
N SER A 63 2.92 -3.61 -18.89
CA SER A 63 2.12 -2.45 -18.49
C SER A 63 2.88 -1.58 -17.48
N VAL A 64 3.49 -2.20 -16.48
CA VAL A 64 4.31 -1.50 -15.48
C VAL A 64 5.48 -0.78 -16.13
N ALA A 65 6.23 -1.44 -17.01
CA ALA A 65 7.40 -0.85 -17.68
C ALA A 65 6.98 0.37 -18.51
N ARG A 66 6.03 0.21 -19.44
CA ARG A 66 5.56 1.30 -20.32
C ARG A 66 4.94 2.47 -19.53
N GLY A 67 4.07 2.14 -18.55
CA GLY A 67 3.39 3.18 -17.77
C GLY A 67 4.35 3.97 -16.86
N THR A 68 5.35 3.31 -16.30
CA THR A 68 6.39 3.97 -15.49
C THR A 68 7.27 4.88 -16.35
N GLU A 69 7.70 4.41 -17.53
CA GLU A 69 8.45 5.23 -18.48
C GLU A 69 7.66 6.47 -18.91
N ALA A 70 6.39 6.29 -19.26
CA ALA A 70 5.50 7.39 -19.62
C ALA A 70 5.31 8.40 -18.47
N ALA A 71 5.16 7.91 -17.23
CA ALA A 71 5.05 8.76 -16.06
C ALA A 71 6.32 9.59 -15.80
N ILE A 72 7.50 8.95 -15.85
CA ILE A 72 8.79 9.63 -15.67
C ILE A 72 9.02 10.69 -16.76
N ALA A 73 8.71 10.35 -18.01
CA ALA A 73 8.83 11.29 -19.14
C ALA A 73 7.90 12.50 -18.98
N ALA A 74 6.64 12.27 -18.63
CA ALA A 74 5.66 13.34 -18.45
C ALA A 74 5.99 14.27 -17.28
N LEU A 75 6.52 13.72 -16.17
CA LEU A 75 6.93 14.51 -15.00
C LEU A 75 8.33 15.15 -15.17
N GLY A 76 9.11 14.69 -16.15
CA GLY A 76 10.50 15.10 -16.33
C GLY A 76 11.42 14.63 -15.19
N GLY A 77 11.13 13.44 -14.63
CA GLY A 77 11.84 12.80 -13.51
C GLY A 77 10.89 12.15 -12.52
N LEU A 78 11.43 11.59 -11.43
CA LEU A 78 10.64 10.93 -10.38
C LEU A 78 11.30 11.13 -9.02
N ASP A 79 10.53 11.59 -8.04
CA ASP A 79 10.99 11.75 -6.65
C ASP A 79 10.34 10.73 -5.71
N VAL A 80 9.07 10.38 -5.98
CA VAL A 80 8.26 9.55 -5.07
C VAL A 80 7.45 8.50 -5.84
N LEU A 81 7.49 7.25 -5.37
CA LEU A 81 6.53 6.21 -5.73
C LEU A 81 5.59 5.98 -4.55
N VAL A 82 4.27 5.97 -4.80
CA VAL A 82 3.27 5.56 -3.80
C VAL A 82 2.51 4.35 -4.32
N ASN A 83 2.70 3.20 -3.67
CA ASN A 83 2.02 1.95 -3.98
C ASN A 83 0.76 1.81 -3.14
N ILE A 84 -0.40 2.10 -3.74
CA ILE A 84 -1.73 1.99 -3.10
C ILE A 84 -2.54 0.83 -3.70
N ALA A 85 -2.27 0.46 -4.96
CA ALA A 85 -3.00 -0.62 -5.62
C ALA A 85 -2.97 -1.90 -4.78
N GLY A 86 -4.14 -2.46 -4.51
CA GLY A 86 -4.28 -3.65 -3.71
C GLY A 86 -5.73 -4.10 -3.62
N VAL A 87 -5.94 -5.33 -3.16
CA VAL A 87 -7.25 -5.93 -2.94
C VAL A 87 -7.28 -6.62 -1.59
N GLY A 88 -8.44 -6.59 -0.95
CA GLY A 88 -8.69 -7.35 0.27
C GLY A 88 -9.38 -8.67 0.04
N THR A 89 -9.33 -9.52 1.07
CA THR A 89 -10.12 -10.76 1.12
C THR A 89 -10.89 -10.81 2.43
N HIS A 90 -12.08 -11.43 2.41
CA HIS A 90 -12.82 -11.70 3.64
C HIS A 90 -13.67 -12.96 3.49
N GLY A 91 -13.46 -13.91 4.41
CA GLY A 91 -14.14 -15.19 4.45
C GLY A 91 -13.28 -16.29 5.08
N LEU A 92 -13.82 -17.49 5.20
CA LEU A 92 -13.11 -18.67 5.73
C LEU A 92 -11.93 -19.02 4.81
N SER A 93 -10.74 -19.12 5.37
CA SER A 93 -9.50 -19.30 4.60
C SER A 93 -9.47 -20.57 3.77
N GLU A 94 -10.06 -21.68 4.26
CA GLU A 94 -10.12 -22.94 3.54
C GLU A 94 -10.93 -22.87 2.24
N GLY A 95 -11.90 -21.97 2.15
CA GLY A 95 -12.71 -21.78 0.95
C GLY A 95 -12.04 -21.00 -0.17
N TYR A 96 -10.83 -20.46 0.02
CA TYR A 96 -10.05 -19.86 -1.05
C TYR A 96 -9.27 -20.92 -1.82
N SER A 97 -9.43 -20.95 -3.14
CA SER A 97 -8.59 -21.77 -3.98
C SER A 97 -7.14 -21.27 -3.98
N SER A 98 -6.19 -22.17 -4.30
CA SER A 98 -4.79 -21.78 -4.49
C SER A 98 -4.65 -20.71 -5.58
N ALA A 99 -5.49 -20.74 -6.61
CA ALA A 99 -5.49 -19.73 -7.68
C ALA A 99 -5.95 -18.36 -7.16
N GLN A 100 -6.97 -18.31 -6.30
CA GLN A 100 -7.38 -17.05 -5.64
C GLN A 100 -6.25 -16.50 -4.75
N LEU A 101 -5.63 -17.36 -3.93
CA LEU A 101 -4.51 -16.95 -3.07
C LEU A 101 -3.37 -16.35 -3.91
N MET A 102 -2.95 -17.04 -4.97
CA MET A 102 -1.89 -16.57 -5.86
C MET A 102 -2.22 -15.23 -6.52
N ARG A 103 -3.48 -15.01 -6.95
CA ARG A 103 -3.92 -13.72 -7.52
C ARG A 103 -3.82 -12.58 -6.51
N VAL A 104 -4.17 -12.82 -5.25
CA VAL A 104 -4.05 -11.80 -4.20
C VAL A 104 -2.58 -11.47 -3.93
N PHE A 105 -1.70 -12.48 -3.88
CA PHE A 105 -0.26 -12.28 -3.78
C PHE A 105 0.32 -11.56 -4.98
N ASP A 106 -0.09 -11.92 -6.19
CA ASP A 106 0.40 -11.27 -7.41
C ASP A 106 0.09 -9.78 -7.42
N LEU A 107 -1.10 -9.39 -6.98
CA LEU A 107 -1.48 -7.98 -6.93
C LEU A 107 -0.82 -7.25 -5.75
N ASN A 108 -0.95 -7.77 -4.52
CA ASN A 108 -0.58 -7.04 -3.31
C ASN A 108 0.92 -7.06 -3.00
N VAL A 109 1.66 -8.04 -3.49
CA VAL A 109 3.09 -8.24 -3.20
C VAL A 109 3.93 -8.12 -4.46
N VAL A 110 3.66 -8.99 -5.46
CA VAL A 110 4.46 -9.01 -6.69
C VAL A 110 4.23 -7.75 -7.51
N GLY A 111 3.00 -7.19 -7.51
CA GLY A 111 2.68 -5.91 -8.14
C GLY A 111 3.49 -4.74 -7.56
N VAL A 112 3.61 -4.68 -6.23
CA VAL A 112 4.49 -3.69 -5.58
C VAL A 112 5.96 -3.93 -5.95
N HIS A 113 6.41 -5.19 -5.96
CA HIS A 113 7.77 -5.54 -6.39
C HIS A 113 8.04 -5.11 -7.84
N ARG A 114 7.09 -5.33 -8.78
CA ARG A 114 7.21 -4.86 -10.17
C ARG A 114 7.38 -3.34 -10.23
N MET A 115 6.56 -2.59 -9.50
CA MET A 115 6.67 -1.13 -9.43
C MET A 115 8.01 -0.68 -8.85
N MET A 116 8.48 -1.32 -7.77
CA MET A 116 9.80 -1.05 -7.19
C MET A 116 10.91 -1.28 -8.23
N ARG A 117 10.91 -2.42 -8.91
CA ARG A 117 11.88 -2.74 -9.97
C ARG A 117 11.90 -1.71 -11.10
N ALA A 118 10.74 -1.18 -11.47
CA ALA A 118 10.63 -0.22 -12.56
C ALA A 118 11.18 1.17 -12.17
N VAL A 119 11.01 1.62 -10.92
CA VAL A 119 11.41 2.97 -10.50
C VAL A 119 12.80 3.05 -9.87
N LEU A 120 13.25 1.99 -9.18
CA LEU A 120 14.52 2.00 -8.44
C LEU A 120 15.76 2.34 -9.28
N PRO A 121 15.89 1.94 -10.55
CA PRO A 121 17.01 2.39 -11.38
C PRO A 121 17.12 3.91 -11.46
N THR A 122 16.00 4.61 -11.66
CA THR A 122 15.94 6.08 -11.71
C THR A 122 16.30 6.69 -10.35
N LEU A 123 15.67 6.25 -9.27
CA LEU A 123 15.90 6.78 -7.93
C LEU A 123 17.35 6.55 -7.45
N ARG A 124 17.93 5.37 -7.72
CA ARG A 124 19.33 5.09 -7.41
C ARG A 124 20.30 5.95 -8.21
N ALA A 125 20.02 6.17 -9.50
CA ALA A 125 20.86 7.04 -10.32
C ALA A 125 20.83 8.50 -9.82
N GLN A 126 19.69 8.96 -9.32
CA GLN A 126 19.51 10.28 -8.70
C GLN A 126 20.15 10.37 -7.31
N GLN A 127 20.43 9.21 -6.66
CA GLN A 127 20.88 9.10 -5.26
C GLN A 127 19.94 9.80 -4.27
N THR A 128 18.66 9.81 -4.60
CA THR A 128 17.57 10.32 -3.75
C THR A 128 16.25 9.74 -4.23
N GLY A 129 15.33 9.53 -3.32
CA GLY A 129 13.99 9.07 -3.65
C GLY A 129 13.21 8.62 -2.42
N LEU A 130 11.91 8.47 -2.61
CA LEU A 130 10.99 7.96 -1.59
C LEU A 130 10.06 6.92 -2.21
N VAL A 131 9.90 5.79 -1.54
CA VAL A 131 8.86 4.82 -1.83
C VAL A 131 7.95 4.70 -0.61
N ILE A 132 6.64 4.87 -0.81
CA ILE A 132 5.61 4.69 0.22
C ILE A 132 4.76 3.48 -0.19
N ASN A 133 4.78 2.42 0.63
CA ASN A 133 3.94 1.25 0.43
C ASN A 133 2.76 1.28 1.39
N ILE A 134 1.54 1.17 0.87
CA ILE A 134 0.35 1.07 1.72
C ILE A 134 0.18 -0.39 2.16
N SER A 135 0.51 -0.63 3.42
CA SER A 135 0.33 -1.90 4.11
C SER A 135 -1.07 -1.96 4.76
N SER A 136 -1.13 -2.41 5.98
CA SER A 136 -2.32 -2.49 6.84
C SER A 136 -1.89 -2.83 8.27
N LEU A 137 -2.70 -2.54 9.27
CA LEU A 137 -2.57 -3.15 10.59
C LEU A 137 -2.54 -4.69 10.49
N LEU A 138 -3.23 -5.25 9.48
CA LEU A 138 -3.22 -6.69 9.20
C LEU A 138 -1.93 -7.18 8.53
N GLY A 139 -0.93 -6.34 8.37
CA GLY A 139 0.46 -6.72 8.11
C GLY A 139 1.25 -7.02 9.40
N ARG A 140 0.67 -6.72 10.55
CA ARG A 140 1.27 -6.94 11.89
C ARG A 140 0.39 -7.79 12.81
N LEU A 141 -0.92 -7.77 12.58
CA LEU A 141 -1.92 -8.54 13.32
C LEU A 141 -2.62 -9.55 12.40
N SER A 142 -3.09 -10.66 12.98
CA SER A 142 -3.92 -11.63 12.29
C SER A 142 -5.32 -11.61 12.89
N LEU A 143 -6.32 -11.31 12.06
CA LEU A 143 -7.72 -11.42 12.43
C LEU A 143 -8.38 -12.57 11.66
N PRO A 144 -9.36 -13.26 12.27
CA PRO A 144 -10.16 -14.26 11.57
C PRO A 144 -10.77 -13.68 10.29
N PHE A 145 -10.92 -14.52 9.28
CA PHE A 145 -11.58 -14.22 8.00
C PHE A 145 -10.79 -13.31 7.04
N TYR A 146 -9.62 -12.80 7.44
CA TYR A 146 -8.73 -12.01 6.58
C TYR A 146 -7.44 -12.75 6.20
N GLY A 147 -7.38 -14.07 6.38
CA GLY A 147 -6.15 -14.87 6.25
C GLY A 147 -5.32 -14.59 4.99
N PRO A 148 -5.85 -14.76 3.76
CA PRO A 148 -5.09 -14.49 2.54
C PRO A 148 -4.62 -13.03 2.44
N TYR A 149 -5.45 -12.06 2.80
CA TYR A 149 -5.08 -10.65 2.80
C TYR A 149 -3.95 -10.34 3.80
N SER A 150 -4.12 -10.77 5.06
CA SER A 150 -3.10 -10.57 6.10
C SER A 150 -1.76 -11.17 5.66
N ALA A 151 -1.76 -12.40 5.11
CA ALA A 151 -0.54 -13.02 4.62
C ALA A 151 0.18 -12.15 3.56
N THR A 152 -0.57 -11.53 2.63
CA THR A 152 0.06 -10.62 1.66
C THR A 152 0.62 -9.36 2.31
N LYS A 153 -0.05 -8.82 3.33
CA LYS A 153 0.43 -7.60 4.00
C LYS A 153 1.65 -7.88 4.87
N PHE A 154 1.70 -9.02 5.58
CA PHE A 154 2.93 -9.48 6.26
C PHE A 154 4.10 -9.65 5.28
N ALA A 155 3.85 -10.24 4.12
CA ALA A 155 4.87 -10.37 3.07
C ALA A 155 5.35 -9.01 2.55
N LEU A 156 4.42 -8.06 2.34
CA LEU A 156 4.74 -6.69 1.90
C LEU A 156 5.57 -5.94 2.95
N GLU A 157 5.26 -6.09 4.24
CA GLU A 157 6.04 -5.51 5.34
C GLU A 157 7.50 -5.95 5.26
N THR A 158 7.72 -7.27 5.26
CA THR A 158 9.08 -7.85 5.20
C THR A 158 9.83 -7.44 3.93
N LEU A 159 9.15 -7.47 2.77
CA LEU A 159 9.74 -7.06 1.50
C LEU A 159 10.14 -5.59 1.52
N SER A 160 9.33 -4.73 2.11
CA SER A 160 9.60 -3.29 2.23
C SER A 160 10.79 -3.01 3.16
N ASP A 161 10.91 -3.71 4.29
CA ASP A 161 12.04 -3.59 5.20
C ASP A 161 13.36 -4.00 4.51
N THR A 162 13.33 -5.08 3.75
CA THR A 162 14.48 -5.55 2.99
C THR A 162 14.90 -4.53 1.93
N TYR A 163 13.96 -4.03 1.14
CA TYR A 163 14.24 -2.96 0.18
C TYR A 163 14.81 -1.71 0.84
N ARG A 164 14.25 -1.29 1.99
CA ARG A 164 14.74 -0.13 2.73
C ARG A 164 16.24 -0.25 3.02
N ALA A 165 16.66 -1.40 3.55
CA ALA A 165 18.08 -1.67 3.84
C ALA A 165 18.94 -1.69 2.56
N GLU A 166 18.49 -2.41 1.52
CA GLU A 166 19.25 -2.59 0.27
C GLU A 166 19.45 -1.29 -0.51
N VAL A 167 18.52 -0.33 -0.42
CA VAL A 167 18.60 0.93 -1.19
C VAL A 167 19.01 2.14 -0.34
N SER A 168 19.18 1.99 0.98
CA SER A 168 19.56 3.04 1.90
C SER A 168 20.83 3.79 1.49
N GLN A 169 21.84 3.04 1.02
CA GLN A 169 23.14 3.57 0.61
C GLN A 169 23.07 4.37 -0.71
N PHE A 170 21.94 4.31 -1.40
CA PHE A 170 21.66 5.11 -2.60
C PHE A 170 20.78 6.33 -2.30
N GLY A 171 20.54 6.67 -1.04
CA GLY A 171 19.69 7.79 -0.65
C GLY A 171 18.20 7.57 -0.94
N VAL A 172 17.78 6.34 -1.19
CA VAL A 172 16.37 5.99 -1.43
C VAL A 172 15.76 5.48 -0.15
N ASP A 173 14.68 6.12 0.29
CA ASP A 173 13.93 5.77 1.48
C ASP A 173 12.71 4.90 1.12
N VAL A 174 12.45 3.85 1.87
CA VAL A 174 11.25 3.01 1.72
C VAL A 174 10.51 2.99 3.05
N VAL A 175 9.27 3.44 3.03
CA VAL A 175 8.43 3.58 4.24
C VAL A 175 7.07 2.94 4.03
N LEU A 176 6.41 2.64 5.13
CA LEU A 176 5.11 1.98 5.16
C LEU A 176 4.06 2.87 5.82
N VAL A 177 2.85 2.84 5.28
CA VAL A 177 1.65 3.32 5.96
C VAL A 177 0.81 2.10 6.32
N GLU A 178 0.38 2.01 7.56
CA GLU A 178 -0.37 0.88 8.13
C GLU A 178 -1.78 1.33 8.51
N PRO A 179 -2.74 1.40 7.55
CA PRO A 179 -4.12 1.77 7.86
C PRO A 179 -4.84 0.68 8.64
N GLY A 180 -5.74 1.10 9.54
CA GLY A 180 -6.78 0.27 10.13
C GLY A 180 -7.93 0.01 9.16
N GLY A 181 -9.08 -0.41 9.69
CA GLY A 181 -10.32 -0.52 8.94
C GLY A 181 -10.95 0.86 8.71
N PHE A 182 -11.25 1.19 7.45
CA PHE A 182 -11.93 2.42 7.07
C PHE A 182 -13.15 2.11 6.22
N LYS A 183 -14.24 2.86 6.41
CA LYS A 183 -15.43 2.73 5.56
C LYS A 183 -15.15 3.34 4.19
N THR A 184 -14.96 2.47 3.22
CA THR A 184 -14.71 2.82 1.81
C THR A 184 -15.33 1.77 0.91
N SER A 185 -15.46 2.06 -0.39
CA SER A 185 -15.87 1.10 -1.42
C SER A 185 -14.94 -0.13 -1.54
N TRP A 186 -13.83 -0.17 -0.81
CA TRP A 186 -12.95 -1.34 -0.74
C TRP A 186 -13.66 -2.56 -0.14
N ILE A 187 -14.62 -2.35 0.79
CA ILE A 187 -15.41 -3.43 1.39
C ILE A 187 -16.25 -4.16 0.33
N ASP A 188 -16.81 -3.41 -0.63
CA ASP A 188 -17.58 -3.98 -1.74
C ASP A 188 -16.72 -4.79 -2.72
N ALA A 189 -15.45 -4.45 -2.80
CA ALA A 189 -14.46 -5.07 -3.69
C ALA A 189 -13.70 -6.26 -3.06
N LEU A 190 -14.03 -6.66 -1.83
CA LEU A 190 -13.38 -7.80 -1.15
C LEU A 190 -13.58 -9.09 -1.93
N VAL A 191 -12.48 -9.79 -2.20
CA VAL A 191 -12.52 -11.13 -2.77
C VAL A 191 -13.08 -12.10 -1.73
N ARG A 192 -14.12 -12.85 -2.12
CA ARG A 192 -14.75 -13.88 -1.28
C ARG A 192 -14.22 -15.26 -1.68
N PRO A 193 -14.22 -16.24 -0.75
CA PRO A 193 -13.87 -17.60 -1.09
C PRO A 193 -14.87 -18.18 -2.11
N GLU A 194 -14.37 -18.94 -3.08
CA GLU A 194 -15.18 -19.50 -4.18
C GLU A 194 -15.57 -20.97 -3.99
N ASP A 195 -14.89 -21.71 -3.10
CA ASP A 195 -15.15 -23.13 -2.85
C ASP A 195 -16.32 -23.32 -1.87
N THR A 196 -17.52 -23.25 -2.41
CA THR A 196 -18.76 -23.38 -1.61
C THR A 196 -18.97 -24.79 -1.05
N GLU A 197 -18.42 -25.84 -1.68
CA GLU A 197 -18.49 -27.20 -1.19
C GLU A 197 -17.73 -27.33 0.15
N ARG A 198 -16.48 -26.83 0.19
CA ARG A 198 -15.70 -26.81 1.45
C ARG A 198 -16.39 -25.98 2.52
N LEU A 199 -16.94 -24.82 2.14
CA LEU A 199 -17.64 -23.96 3.09
C LEU A 199 -18.87 -24.63 3.71
N SER A 200 -19.56 -25.52 2.98
CA SER A 200 -20.71 -26.23 3.50
C SER A 200 -20.38 -27.12 4.71
N GLY A 201 -19.13 -27.62 4.81
CA GLY A 201 -18.64 -28.40 5.94
C GLY A 201 -18.60 -27.64 7.27
N TYR A 202 -18.65 -26.31 7.23
CA TYR A 202 -18.67 -25.46 8.43
C TYR A 202 -20.07 -25.26 9.01
N GLY A 203 -21.13 -25.76 8.35
CA GLY A 203 -22.50 -25.58 8.80
C GLY A 203 -22.85 -24.11 9.06
N GLN A 204 -23.46 -23.83 10.20
CA GLN A 204 -23.83 -22.45 10.58
C GLN A 204 -22.64 -21.50 10.75
N PHE A 205 -21.44 -22.02 10.98
CA PHE A 205 -20.25 -21.17 11.11
C PHE A 205 -19.86 -20.53 9.78
N ALA A 206 -20.32 -21.05 8.65
CA ALA A 206 -20.08 -20.45 7.33
C ALA A 206 -20.65 -19.02 7.20
N ASP A 207 -21.66 -18.68 7.98
CA ASP A 207 -22.29 -17.35 7.96
C ASP A 207 -21.57 -16.32 8.85
N VAL A 208 -20.71 -16.77 9.78
CA VAL A 208 -20.03 -15.90 10.75
C VAL A 208 -19.18 -14.82 10.08
N PRO A 209 -18.43 -15.09 8.99
CA PRO A 209 -17.67 -14.04 8.30
C PRO A 209 -18.57 -12.87 7.85
N ALA A 210 -19.71 -13.16 7.23
CA ALA A 210 -20.63 -12.11 6.77
C ALA A 210 -21.20 -11.29 7.94
N GLN A 211 -21.58 -11.96 9.02
CA GLN A 211 -22.07 -11.30 10.24
C GLN A 211 -21.00 -10.40 10.86
N THR A 212 -19.76 -10.89 10.93
CA THR A 212 -18.63 -10.13 11.46
C THR A 212 -18.37 -8.88 10.62
N LEU A 213 -18.42 -8.99 9.29
CA LEU A 213 -18.22 -7.83 8.43
C LEU A 213 -19.31 -6.77 8.64
N THR A 214 -20.59 -7.19 8.73
CA THR A 214 -21.69 -6.27 9.02
C THR A 214 -21.50 -5.56 10.38
N GLN A 215 -20.99 -6.25 11.39
CA GLN A 215 -20.66 -5.66 12.68
C GLN A 215 -19.53 -4.62 12.57
N VAL A 216 -18.48 -4.92 11.80
CA VAL A 216 -17.37 -3.99 11.54
C VAL A 216 -17.89 -2.74 10.80
N GLU A 217 -18.72 -2.89 9.78
CA GLU A 217 -19.31 -1.76 9.06
C GLU A 217 -20.17 -0.88 9.97
N ALA A 218 -21.05 -1.49 10.78
CA ALA A 218 -21.86 -0.78 11.74
C ALA A 218 -21.03 -0.05 12.81
N MET A 219 -19.94 -0.65 13.25
CA MET A 219 -19.00 -0.01 14.18
C MET A 219 -18.32 1.19 13.53
N LEU A 220 -17.85 1.08 12.29
CA LEU A 220 -17.21 2.17 11.55
C LEU A 220 -18.18 3.33 11.31
N ASP A 221 -19.48 3.09 11.13
CA ASP A 221 -20.51 4.12 11.00
C ASP A 221 -20.64 5.02 12.24
N THR A 222 -20.23 4.53 13.38
CA THR A 222 -20.25 5.29 14.64
C THR A 222 -18.93 5.98 14.97
N ARG A 223 -17.94 5.92 14.07
CA ARG A 223 -16.56 6.39 14.29
C ARG A 223 -16.13 7.41 13.25
N PRO A 224 -16.64 8.65 13.30
CA PRO A 224 -16.30 9.69 12.33
C PRO A 224 -14.82 10.07 12.34
N GLU A 225 -14.10 9.81 13.44
CA GLU A 225 -12.66 9.99 13.54
C GLU A 225 -11.87 9.04 12.63
N GLN A 226 -12.45 7.90 12.24
CA GLN A 226 -11.88 6.93 11.31
C GLN A 226 -12.12 7.36 9.86
N ASP A 227 -11.76 8.59 9.54
CA ASP A 227 -11.94 9.20 8.21
C ASP A 227 -10.84 8.70 7.24
N PRO A 228 -11.19 8.14 6.06
CA PRO A 228 -10.23 7.74 5.04
C PRO A 228 -9.26 8.84 4.59
N ALA A 229 -9.62 10.10 4.72
CA ALA A 229 -8.74 11.23 4.45
C ALA A 229 -7.47 11.22 5.32
N LYS A 230 -7.51 10.62 6.51
CA LYS A 230 -6.34 10.49 7.38
C LYS A 230 -5.21 9.67 6.78
N VAL A 231 -5.53 8.70 5.93
CA VAL A 231 -4.52 7.94 5.17
C VAL A 231 -3.84 8.84 4.12
N ALA A 232 -4.62 9.69 3.45
CA ALA A 232 -4.06 10.66 2.50
C ALA A 232 -3.19 11.73 3.20
N GLU A 233 -3.60 12.19 4.40
CA GLU A 233 -2.80 13.10 5.24
C GLU A 233 -1.46 12.45 5.63
N ALA A 234 -1.45 11.17 6.00
CA ALA A 234 -0.24 10.43 6.34
C ALA A 234 0.71 10.29 5.12
N VAL A 235 0.17 9.97 3.94
CA VAL A 235 0.96 9.92 2.70
C VAL A 235 1.57 11.29 2.39
N LEU A 236 0.80 12.37 2.47
CA LEU A 236 1.29 13.71 2.22
C LEU A 236 2.36 14.13 3.23
N MET A 237 2.14 13.86 4.50
CA MET A 237 3.12 14.11 5.58
C MET A 237 4.46 13.42 5.28
N LEU A 238 4.44 12.17 4.83
CA LEU A 238 5.68 11.44 4.47
C LEU A 238 6.38 12.03 3.24
N ILE A 239 5.61 12.51 2.25
CA ILE A 239 6.16 13.20 1.07
C ILE A 239 6.88 14.49 1.49
N ASP A 240 6.26 15.28 2.38
CA ASP A 240 6.77 16.59 2.81
C ASP A 240 7.86 16.48 3.90
N THR A 241 7.97 15.33 4.57
CA THR A 241 9.01 15.11 5.57
C THR A 241 10.38 14.96 4.90
N PRO A 242 11.41 15.68 5.36
CA PRO A 242 12.76 15.55 4.82
C PRO A 242 13.30 14.12 4.86
N ALA A 243 14.16 13.78 3.91
CA ALA A 243 14.87 12.51 3.89
C ALA A 243 15.65 12.30 5.20
N GLY A 244 15.62 11.09 5.74
CA GLY A 244 16.25 10.74 7.02
C GLY A 244 15.43 11.08 8.28
N ALA A 245 14.36 11.88 8.15
CA ALA A 245 13.46 12.20 9.25
C ALA A 245 12.12 11.44 9.19
N ARG A 246 11.90 10.64 8.15
CA ARG A 246 10.66 9.89 7.95
C ARG A 246 10.59 8.69 8.89
N PRO A 247 9.45 8.47 9.58
CA PRO A 247 9.23 7.21 10.29
C PRO A 247 9.20 6.06 9.28
N GLN A 248 9.78 4.92 9.66
CA GLN A 248 9.75 3.71 8.83
C GLN A 248 8.32 3.21 8.63
N ARG A 249 7.49 3.34 9.67
CA ARG A 249 6.06 2.99 9.68
C ARG A 249 5.22 4.12 10.22
N THR A 250 4.08 4.32 9.59
CA THR A 250 3.05 5.28 10.03
C THR A 250 1.74 4.53 10.21
N VAL A 251 1.37 4.29 11.45
CA VAL A 251 0.10 3.66 11.81
C VAL A 251 -1.01 4.69 11.70
N VAL A 252 -2.10 4.35 11.01
CA VAL A 252 -3.27 5.22 10.82
C VAL A 252 -4.51 4.47 11.29
N ASP A 253 -4.84 4.63 12.56
CA ASP A 253 -6.02 4.00 13.18
C ASP A 253 -6.47 4.82 14.39
N PHE A 254 -7.78 5.02 14.54
CA PHE A 254 -8.40 5.84 15.59
C PHE A 254 -9.46 5.04 16.39
N ILE A 255 -9.49 3.71 16.20
CA ILE A 255 -10.45 2.82 16.87
C ILE A 255 -9.80 1.84 17.84
N GLY A 256 -8.54 2.08 18.20
CA GLY A 256 -7.88 1.41 19.32
C GLY A 256 -6.89 0.31 18.95
N MET A 257 -6.60 0.09 17.66
CA MET A 257 -5.58 -0.88 17.24
C MET A 257 -4.21 -0.27 16.98
N ALA A 258 -4.08 1.05 16.98
CA ALA A 258 -2.82 1.74 16.70
C ALA A 258 -1.73 1.42 17.73
N GLU A 259 -2.06 1.48 19.03
CA GLU A 259 -1.09 1.30 20.10
C GLU A 259 -0.44 -0.11 20.08
N PRO A 260 -1.20 -1.24 20.08
CA PRO A 260 -0.59 -2.56 20.04
C PRO A 260 0.25 -2.79 18.77
N VAL A 261 -0.15 -2.25 17.62
CA VAL A 261 0.66 -2.36 16.40
C VAL A 261 1.94 -1.55 16.50
N SER A 262 1.89 -0.33 17.04
CA SER A 262 3.10 0.49 17.26
C SER A 262 4.09 -0.21 18.18
N MET A 263 3.62 -0.82 19.28
CA MET A 263 4.47 -1.60 20.19
C MET A 263 5.15 -2.78 19.46
N MET A 264 4.44 -3.50 18.61
CA MET A 264 5.01 -4.61 17.79
C MET A 264 6.05 -4.07 16.82
N ASN A 265 5.80 -2.92 16.19
CA ASN A 265 6.72 -2.28 15.27
C ASN A 265 8.02 -1.87 15.96
N ASP A 266 7.93 -1.27 17.14
CA ASP A 266 9.10 -0.86 17.94
C ASP A 266 9.95 -2.06 18.34
N LEU A 267 9.30 -3.14 18.82
CA LEU A 267 10.01 -4.37 19.21
C LEU A 267 10.70 -5.02 18.00
N ALA A 268 10.01 -5.14 16.87
CA ALA A 268 10.56 -5.71 15.65
C ALA A 268 11.75 -4.88 15.13
N THR A 269 11.63 -3.54 15.16
CA THR A 269 12.71 -2.63 14.75
C THR A 269 13.94 -2.79 15.64
N GLN A 270 13.77 -2.85 16.97
CA GLN A 270 14.87 -3.06 17.90
C GLN A 270 15.54 -4.43 17.71
N ALA A 271 14.74 -5.49 17.54
CA ALA A 271 15.26 -6.83 17.29
C ALA A 271 16.06 -6.90 15.98
N THR A 272 15.54 -6.30 14.91
CA THR A 272 16.21 -6.23 13.62
C THR A 272 17.52 -5.46 13.71
N ALA A 273 17.53 -4.30 14.38
CA ALA A 273 18.75 -3.51 14.58
C ALA A 273 19.84 -4.31 15.32
N GLY A 274 19.48 -5.06 16.36
CA GLY A 274 20.41 -5.93 17.08
C GLY A 274 21.03 -7.02 16.19
N VAL A 275 20.22 -7.61 15.28
CA VAL A 275 20.73 -8.61 14.32
C VAL A 275 21.68 -7.96 13.31
N TYR A 276 21.34 -6.81 12.72
CA TYR A 276 22.22 -6.11 11.78
C TYR A 276 23.54 -5.73 12.44
N GLN A 277 23.51 -5.24 13.69
CA GLN A 277 24.71 -4.94 14.45
C GLN A 277 25.57 -6.20 14.67
N ALA A 278 24.97 -7.31 15.04
CA ALA A 278 25.68 -8.58 15.23
C ALA A 278 26.37 -9.09 13.96
N PHE A 279 25.81 -8.79 12.78
CA PHE A 279 26.40 -9.12 11.48
C PHE A 279 27.32 -8.02 10.92
N GLY A 280 27.51 -6.89 11.62
CA GLY A 280 28.35 -5.77 11.16
C GLY A 280 27.81 -5.08 9.91
N SER A 281 26.47 -4.99 9.78
CA SER A 281 25.78 -4.42 8.62
C SER A 281 24.78 -3.31 9.04
N ASP A 282 24.95 -2.75 10.22
CA ASP A 282 24.09 -1.70 10.81
C ASP A 282 24.04 -0.41 9.97
N GLU A 283 25.07 -0.14 9.16
CA GLU A 283 25.07 0.97 8.20
C GLU A 283 23.91 0.92 7.20
N LEU A 284 23.41 -0.30 6.87
CA LEU A 284 22.28 -0.49 5.95
C LEU A 284 20.93 -0.01 6.54
N LEU A 285 20.86 0.18 7.86
CA LEU A 285 19.66 0.73 8.51
C LEU A 285 19.61 2.25 8.45
N THR A 286 20.71 2.90 8.05
CA THR A 286 20.81 4.36 7.99
C THR A 286 20.75 4.84 6.55
N LEU A 287 19.79 5.74 6.28
CA LEU A 287 19.67 6.37 4.96
C LEU A 287 20.89 7.28 4.72
N LYS A 288 21.63 7.01 3.67
CA LYS A 288 22.75 7.84 3.25
C LYS A 288 22.25 9.12 2.60
N LEU A 289 22.34 10.21 3.31
CA LEU A 289 22.05 11.55 2.78
C LEU A 289 23.27 12.11 2.03
N ARG A 290 22.99 12.90 0.99
CA ARG A 290 24.01 13.67 0.25
C ARG A 290 24.27 15.01 0.90
#